data_a4e8dfe818318f33ff73f7daebd9bfa3
#
_entry.id   a4e8dfe818318f33ff73f7daebd9bfa3
#
_cell.length_a   1.000
_cell.length_b   1.000
_cell.length_c   1.000
_cell.angle_alpha   90.00
_cell.angle_beta   90.00
_cell.angle_gamma   90.00
#
_symmetry.space_group_name_H-M   'P 1'
#
loop_
_entity.id
_entity.type
_entity.pdbx_description
1 polymer ?
#
loop_
_entity_poly.entity_id
_entity_poly.type
_entity_poly.pdbx_seq_one_letter_code
_entity_poly.pdbx_strand_id
1 'polypeptide(L)'
;MFAKSLFFLALFCVSFAGNFTIAQDSYLLNGKPIQLMSAAFHYFRVHPDRWEDTFKKLANAGMNTVETYIAWNMHEPERGQFNFEGANDLDRYLTLAEKYGFLVIVRPGPYICAEWEFGGLPYWLLKEDGIKIRTKDPKYMEPVTQWMNTLLPVLSPHMIMNGGSIIMVQIENEYGSYPACDKEYLTELYDLTVANLGPATQYVTFTTDGPSDGMLTCGRLAGKAYSTVDFGPGNAHNPFATMRKYEPVGPYQNSEFYPGWLDHWKEKHQRTGAEPILKTMTEMYEMNANWNFYVFIGGTNWGFMSGANGGGKSFQPQPTSYDYDAPLSEAGDRTAKYYAIRDKIAEWKTLPQYEVADSEKKSFGEVAFTEMASLWDVLDVLDAQPVAGEHPVTMEKLGLDYGFVLYQTKLAAGGELRVTDVHDRVYVYVNRKYFGLIERQDPTRARWRSRRRRAMC
;
A
#
# COMPACT_ATOMS: atom_id res chain seq x y z
N MET A 1 -37.48 54.45 7.13
CA MET A 1 -37.00 53.28 7.87
C MET A 1 -37.45 52.01 7.15
N PHE A 2 -36.59 51.45 6.29
CA PHE A 2 -36.89 50.19 5.60
C PHE A 2 -36.07 49.10 6.29
N ALA A 3 -36.74 48.18 6.98
CA ALA A 3 -36.14 46.99 7.54
C ALA A 3 -35.87 45.98 6.41
N LYS A 4 -34.61 45.69 6.13
CA LYS A 4 -34.18 44.58 5.26
C LYS A 4 -34.19 43.29 6.08
N SER A 5 -35.19 42.45 5.87
CA SER A 5 -35.22 41.08 6.39
C SER A 5 -34.22 40.26 5.58
N LEU A 6 -33.08 39.85 6.19
CA LEU A 6 -32.21 38.83 5.66
C LEU A 6 -32.86 37.44 5.90
N PHE A 7 -33.34 36.83 4.82
CA PHE A 7 -33.67 35.40 4.83
C PHE A 7 -32.36 34.60 4.75
N PHE A 8 -31.95 33.98 5.86
CA PHE A 8 -30.95 32.92 5.85
C PHE A 8 -31.61 31.66 5.30
N LEU A 9 -31.33 31.33 4.05
CA LEU A 9 -31.63 30.01 3.50
C LEU A 9 -30.62 29.03 4.11
N ALA A 10 -31.02 28.30 5.14
CA ALA A 10 -30.30 27.14 5.60
C ALA A 10 -30.44 26.06 4.51
N LEU A 11 -29.40 25.87 3.68
CA LEU A 11 -29.27 24.68 2.85
C LEU A 11 -29.11 23.49 3.80
N PHE A 12 -30.21 22.81 4.10
CA PHE A 12 -30.14 21.45 4.59
C PHE A 12 -29.63 20.58 3.43
N CYS A 13 -28.33 20.24 3.42
CA CYS A 13 -27.85 19.11 2.67
C CYS A 13 -28.53 17.87 3.27
N VAL A 14 -29.62 17.45 2.70
CA VAL A 14 -30.17 16.12 2.95
C VAL A 14 -29.23 15.17 2.24
N SER A 15 -28.26 14.65 2.98
CA SER A 15 -27.44 13.52 2.51
C SER A 15 -28.39 12.33 2.38
N PHE A 16 -28.72 11.95 1.16
CA PHE A 16 -29.47 10.73 0.91
C PHE A 16 -28.51 9.56 1.06
N ALA A 17 -28.77 8.70 2.05
CA ALA A 17 -28.11 7.42 2.16
C ALA A 17 -28.19 6.70 0.81
N GLY A 18 -27.03 6.38 0.22
CA GLY A 18 -26.94 5.65 -1.02
C GLY A 18 -26.82 4.14 -0.80
N ASN A 19 -26.91 3.39 -1.87
CA ASN A 19 -26.56 1.97 -1.83
C ASN A 19 -25.70 1.58 -3.03
N PHE A 20 -24.83 0.61 -2.80
CA PHE A 20 -24.00 0.01 -3.84
C PHE A 20 -24.07 -1.51 -3.69
N THR A 21 -24.55 -2.19 -4.72
CA THR A 21 -24.89 -3.61 -4.67
C THR A 21 -24.42 -4.34 -5.93
N ILE A 22 -24.39 -5.67 -5.87
CA ILE A 22 -24.10 -6.55 -7.00
C ILE A 22 -25.43 -7.00 -7.63
N ALA A 23 -25.54 -6.86 -8.93
CA ALA A 23 -26.59 -7.49 -9.75
C ALA A 23 -26.01 -8.70 -10.51
N GLN A 24 -26.76 -9.22 -11.48
CA GLN A 24 -26.40 -10.44 -12.19
C GLN A 24 -25.05 -10.33 -12.94
N ASP A 25 -24.73 -9.14 -13.51
CA ASP A 25 -23.55 -8.90 -14.34
C ASP A 25 -22.95 -7.49 -14.15
N SER A 26 -23.45 -6.74 -13.18
CA SER A 26 -23.11 -5.33 -13.01
C SER A 26 -23.08 -4.93 -11.53
N TYR A 27 -22.34 -3.89 -11.20
CA TYR A 27 -22.59 -3.13 -9.98
C TYR A 27 -23.76 -2.18 -10.18
N LEU A 28 -24.53 -1.96 -9.10
CA LEU A 28 -25.61 -1.00 -9.06
C LEU A 28 -25.33 0.09 -8.05
N LEU A 29 -25.29 1.34 -8.50
CA LEU A 29 -25.29 2.53 -7.64
C LEU A 29 -26.72 3.07 -7.57
N ASN A 30 -27.34 3.03 -6.39
CA ASN A 30 -28.74 3.45 -6.20
C ASN A 30 -29.69 2.77 -7.19
N GLY A 31 -29.48 1.46 -7.42
CA GLY A 31 -30.31 0.66 -8.32
C GLY A 31 -30.02 0.85 -9.81
N LYS A 32 -29.05 1.68 -10.20
CA LYS A 32 -28.65 1.91 -11.61
C LYS A 32 -27.32 1.24 -11.90
N PRO A 33 -27.18 0.55 -13.03
CA PRO A 33 -25.91 -0.02 -13.44
C PRO A 33 -24.81 1.03 -13.55
N ILE A 34 -23.62 0.68 -13.07
CA ILE A 34 -22.42 1.52 -13.14
C ILE A 34 -21.21 0.65 -13.46
N GLN A 35 -20.34 1.14 -14.34
CA GLN A 35 -19.01 0.57 -14.59
C GLN A 35 -17.97 1.41 -13.84
N LEU A 36 -17.16 0.75 -13.01
CA LEU A 36 -16.09 1.39 -12.25
C LEU A 36 -14.83 1.50 -13.09
N MET A 37 -14.39 2.73 -13.32
CA MET A 37 -13.09 3.09 -13.87
C MET A 37 -12.28 3.68 -12.73
N SER A 38 -11.60 2.81 -11.98
CA SER A 38 -10.94 3.15 -10.75
C SER A 38 -9.44 3.38 -10.94
N ALA A 39 -8.85 4.14 -10.03
CA ALA A 39 -7.43 4.45 -9.99
C ALA A 39 -6.92 4.38 -8.54
N ALA A 40 -5.88 3.60 -8.30
CA ALA A 40 -5.18 3.57 -7.03
C ALA A 40 -4.37 4.84 -6.84
N PHE A 41 -4.63 5.51 -5.74
CA PHE A 41 -3.98 6.71 -5.25
C PHE A 41 -3.78 6.59 -3.74
N HIS A 42 -2.59 6.17 -3.32
CA HIS A 42 -2.28 5.95 -1.91
C HIS A 42 -1.96 7.29 -1.23
N TYR A 43 -2.82 7.72 -0.27
CA TYR A 43 -2.64 8.98 0.46
C TYR A 43 -1.27 9.07 1.13
N PHE A 44 -0.74 7.97 1.66
CA PHE A 44 0.53 7.92 2.38
C PHE A 44 1.77 8.00 1.47
N ARG A 45 1.61 7.91 0.13
CA ARG A 45 2.69 8.03 -0.85
C ARG A 45 2.74 9.39 -1.56
N VAL A 46 1.74 10.22 -1.33
CA VAL A 46 1.65 11.57 -1.94
C VAL A 46 1.47 12.60 -0.85
N HIS A 47 2.27 13.67 -0.89
CA HIS A 47 2.18 14.73 0.11
C HIS A 47 0.76 15.33 0.17
N PRO A 48 0.19 15.59 1.36
CA PRO A 48 -1.18 16.09 1.51
C PRO A 48 -1.53 17.35 0.71
N ASP A 49 -0.57 18.23 0.48
CA ASP A 49 -0.77 19.44 -0.34
C ASP A 49 -0.96 19.14 -1.83
N ARG A 50 -0.69 17.90 -2.26
CA ARG A 50 -0.87 17.45 -3.64
C ARG A 50 -2.11 16.59 -3.84
N TRP A 51 -2.81 16.19 -2.78
CA TRP A 51 -3.99 15.33 -2.91
C TRP A 51 -5.07 15.96 -3.80
N GLU A 52 -5.39 17.22 -3.58
CA GLU A 52 -6.44 17.90 -4.36
C GLU A 52 -6.08 18.00 -5.86
N ASP A 53 -4.84 18.34 -6.20
CA ASP A 53 -4.35 18.37 -7.58
C ASP A 53 -4.40 16.97 -8.22
N THR A 54 -4.04 15.94 -7.46
CA THR A 54 -4.11 14.54 -7.92
C THR A 54 -5.54 14.13 -8.21
N PHE A 55 -6.52 14.42 -7.33
CA PHE A 55 -7.94 14.13 -7.60
C PHE A 55 -8.44 14.83 -8.87
N LYS A 56 -8.08 16.10 -9.09
CA LYS A 56 -8.42 16.80 -10.34
C LYS A 56 -7.85 16.10 -11.58
N LYS A 57 -6.60 15.64 -11.52
CA LYS A 57 -5.95 14.91 -12.63
C LYS A 57 -6.62 13.57 -12.90
N LEU A 58 -6.98 12.83 -11.84
CA LEU A 58 -7.73 11.58 -11.97
C LEU A 58 -9.11 11.81 -12.62
N ALA A 59 -9.84 12.83 -12.19
CA ALA A 59 -11.12 13.18 -12.79
C ALA A 59 -10.97 13.57 -14.26
N ASN A 60 -9.98 14.40 -14.61
CA ASN A 60 -9.67 14.78 -15.99
C ASN A 60 -9.28 13.58 -16.86
N ALA A 61 -8.70 12.53 -16.28
CA ALA A 61 -8.40 11.28 -16.97
C ALA A 61 -9.63 10.37 -17.13
N GLY A 62 -10.78 10.76 -16.55
CA GLY A 62 -12.02 10.01 -16.67
C GLY A 62 -12.25 8.95 -15.62
N MET A 63 -11.47 8.90 -14.55
CA MET A 63 -11.75 8.02 -13.42
C MET A 63 -13.03 8.48 -12.71
N ASN A 64 -13.85 7.54 -12.28
CA ASN A 64 -15.04 7.78 -11.48
C ASN A 64 -14.92 7.20 -10.07
N THR A 65 -13.87 6.44 -9.83
CA THR A 65 -13.61 5.75 -8.58
C THR A 65 -12.14 5.91 -8.23
N VAL A 66 -11.84 6.07 -6.97
CA VAL A 66 -10.47 6.02 -6.44
C VAL A 66 -10.34 4.89 -5.44
N GLU A 67 -9.17 4.28 -5.43
CA GLU A 67 -8.83 3.21 -4.49
C GLU A 67 -7.66 3.65 -3.62
N THR A 68 -7.69 3.29 -2.33
CA THR A 68 -6.53 3.43 -1.46
C THR A 68 -6.42 2.29 -0.46
N TYR A 69 -5.19 1.85 -0.21
CA TYR A 69 -4.86 1.08 0.98
C TYR A 69 -4.85 1.97 2.22
N ILE A 70 -4.92 1.34 3.39
CA ILE A 70 -4.70 2.00 4.68
C ILE A 70 -3.58 1.26 5.40
N ALA A 71 -2.43 1.92 5.53
CA ALA A 71 -1.24 1.32 6.11
C ALA A 71 -1.29 1.39 7.64
N TRP A 72 -1.50 0.27 8.31
CA TRP A 72 -1.62 0.20 9.77
C TRP A 72 -0.41 0.80 10.48
N ASN A 73 0.82 0.47 10.04
CA ASN A 73 2.06 0.99 10.65
C ASN A 73 2.20 2.51 10.60
N MET A 74 1.53 3.20 9.66
CA MET A 74 1.48 4.66 9.61
C MET A 74 0.57 5.25 10.69
N HIS A 75 -0.50 4.54 11.01
CA HIS A 75 -1.53 5.01 11.95
C HIS A 75 -1.29 4.56 13.38
N GLU A 76 -0.54 3.48 13.59
CA GLU A 76 -0.18 2.95 14.91
C GLU A 76 1.32 2.60 14.93
N PRO A 77 2.22 3.62 14.87
CA PRO A 77 3.66 3.42 14.85
C PRO A 77 4.17 2.75 16.15
N GLU A 78 3.52 3.00 17.27
CA GLU A 78 3.73 2.31 18.54
C GLU A 78 2.40 1.76 19.07
N ARG A 79 2.43 0.60 19.69
CA ARG A 79 1.23 -0.10 20.17
C ARG A 79 0.34 0.81 21.03
N GLY A 80 -0.91 1.02 20.59
CA GLY A 80 -1.90 1.85 21.26
C GLY A 80 -1.74 3.36 21.03
N GLN A 81 -0.79 3.80 20.20
CA GLN A 81 -0.60 5.20 19.84
C GLN A 81 -1.08 5.45 18.42
N PHE A 82 -2.32 5.90 18.31
CA PHE A 82 -2.96 6.12 17.02
C PHE A 82 -2.76 7.55 16.51
N ASN A 83 -2.53 7.69 15.20
CA ASN A 83 -2.39 8.97 14.52
C ASN A 83 -3.24 8.99 13.24
N PHE A 84 -4.19 9.94 13.18
CA PHE A 84 -5.04 10.23 12.02
C PHE A 84 -4.93 11.70 11.60
N GLU A 85 -3.77 12.34 11.82
CA GLU A 85 -3.52 13.73 11.50
C GLU A 85 -2.45 13.89 10.41
N GLY A 86 -2.40 15.06 9.77
CA GLY A 86 -1.38 15.41 8.79
C GLY A 86 -1.40 14.53 7.55
N ALA A 87 -0.35 13.75 7.33
CA ALA A 87 -0.28 12.80 6.21
C ALA A 87 -1.18 11.56 6.40
N ASN A 88 -1.67 11.35 7.62
CA ASN A 88 -2.55 10.25 8.00
C ASN A 88 -4.02 10.69 8.11
N ASP A 89 -4.36 11.89 7.67
CA ASP A 89 -5.72 12.46 7.76
C ASP A 89 -6.65 11.84 6.70
N LEU A 90 -7.21 10.68 7.05
CA LEU A 90 -8.16 9.94 6.20
C LEU A 90 -9.45 10.72 5.96
N ASP A 91 -9.94 11.46 6.94
CA ASP A 91 -11.16 12.26 6.82
C ASP A 91 -10.99 13.33 5.72
N ARG A 92 -9.88 14.07 5.75
CA ARG A 92 -9.54 15.04 4.70
C ARG A 92 -9.38 14.39 3.33
N TYR A 93 -8.73 13.23 3.25
CA TYR A 93 -8.52 12.52 1.99
C TYR A 93 -9.86 12.08 1.38
N LEU A 94 -10.73 11.45 2.18
CA LEU A 94 -12.04 10.98 1.77
C LEU A 94 -12.97 12.14 1.40
N THR A 95 -12.97 13.21 2.19
CA THR A 95 -13.72 14.46 1.88
C THR A 95 -13.29 15.07 0.55
N LEU A 96 -11.98 15.03 0.21
CA LEU A 96 -11.50 15.48 -1.11
C LEU A 96 -11.99 14.55 -2.23
N ALA A 97 -12.00 13.24 -2.04
CA ALA A 97 -12.57 12.31 -3.01
C ALA A 97 -14.06 12.63 -3.27
N GLU A 98 -14.83 12.83 -2.22
CA GLU A 98 -16.25 13.22 -2.29
C GLU A 98 -16.45 14.56 -3.00
N LYS A 99 -15.64 15.56 -2.68
CA LYS A 99 -15.66 16.90 -3.32
C LYS A 99 -15.50 16.82 -4.83
N TYR A 100 -14.70 15.90 -5.33
CA TYR A 100 -14.46 15.70 -6.76
C TYR A 100 -15.35 14.63 -7.40
N GLY A 101 -16.36 14.13 -6.66
CA GLY A 101 -17.39 13.20 -7.14
C GLY A 101 -16.90 11.76 -7.33
N PHE A 102 -15.83 11.37 -6.65
CA PHE A 102 -15.35 9.99 -6.69
C PHE A 102 -16.14 9.07 -5.78
N LEU A 103 -16.42 7.88 -6.26
CA LEU A 103 -16.66 6.72 -5.43
C LEU A 103 -15.32 6.22 -4.88
N VAL A 104 -15.34 5.57 -3.72
CA VAL A 104 -14.12 5.14 -3.05
C VAL A 104 -14.14 3.65 -2.76
N ILE A 105 -13.03 2.98 -3.06
CA ILE A 105 -12.71 1.62 -2.63
C ILE A 105 -11.64 1.73 -1.55
N VAL A 106 -11.90 1.18 -0.36
CA VAL A 106 -10.89 1.14 0.72
C VAL A 106 -10.39 -0.27 0.94
N ARG A 107 -9.09 -0.36 1.20
CA ARG A 107 -8.39 -1.63 1.43
C ARG A 107 -7.67 -1.55 2.80
N PRO A 108 -8.41 -1.80 3.91
CA PRO A 108 -7.90 -1.57 5.26
C PRO A 108 -6.92 -2.64 5.77
N GLY A 109 -6.67 -3.66 4.99
CA GLY A 109 -5.77 -4.74 5.35
C GLY A 109 -6.39 -5.76 6.32
N PRO A 110 -5.70 -6.11 7.43
CA PRO A 110 -4.54 -5.46 8.09
C PRO A 110 -3.21 -5.54 7.34
N TYR A 111 -2.98 -6.56 6.54
CA TYR A 111 -1.86 -6.68 5.62
C TYR A 111 -2.25 -6.09 4.27
N ILE A 112 -1.44 -5.17 3.74
CA ILE A 112 -1.74 -4.46 2.49
C ILE A 112 -0.79 -4.80 1.34
N CYS A 113 0.29 -5.55 1.58
CA CYS A 113 1.36 -5.76 0.61
C CYS A 113 1.97 -4.43 0.13
N ALA A 114 1.59 -3.96 -1.02
CA ALA A 114 1.84 -2.63 -1.59
C ALA A 114 3.32 -2.25 -1.69
N GLU A 115 4.26 -3.21 -1.62
CA GLU A 115 5.70 -2.97 -1.51
C GLU A 115 6.03 -1.94 -0.41
N TRP A 116 5.19 -1.89 0.61
CA TRP A 116 5.34 -1.08 1.80
C TRP A 116 6.03 -1.86 2.91
N GLU A 117 6.73 -1.16 3.81
CA GLU A 117 7.44 -1.79 4.92
C GLU A 117 6.54 -2.78 5.68
N PHE A 118 7.01 -4.02 5.83
CA PHE A 118 6.32 -5.13 6.47
C PHE A 118 4.88 -5.37 5.95
N GLY A 119 4.59 -4.98 4.70
CA GLY A 119 3.24 -5.03 4.12
C GLY A 119 2.22 -4.20 4.89
N GLY A 120 2.65 -3.11 5.50
CA GLY A 120 1.82 -2.20 6.30
C GLY A 120 1.56 -2.66 7.73
N LEU A 121 2.04 -3.82 8.13
CA LEU A 121 1.95 -4.29 9.52
C LEU A 121 2.93 -3.51 10.42
N PRO A 122 2.57 -3.18 11.66
CA PRO A 122 3.48 -2.52 12.58
C PRO A 122 4.60 -3.45 13.06
N TYR A 123 5.82 -2.93 13.14
CA TYR A 123 7.02 -3.66 13.57
C TYR A 123 6.89 -4.28 14.96
N TRP A 124 6.18 -3.61 15.87
CA TRP A 124 6.03 -4.04 17.25
C TRP A 124 5.28 -5.38 17.41
N LEU A 125 4.58 -5.85 16.38
CA LEU A 125 4.04 -7.23 16.33
C LEU A 125 5.15 -8.27 16.47
N LEU A 126 6.34 -8.01 15.92
CA LEU A 126 7.48 -8.91 15.98
C LEU A 126 8.21 -8.91 17.35
N LYS A 127 7.78 -8.07 18.30
CA LYS A 127 8.21 -8.19 19.72
C LYS A 127 7.64 -9.45 20.37
N GLU A 128 6.54 -9.98 19.86
CA GLU A 128 5.86 -11.17 20.36
C GLU A 128 6.52 -12.45 19.83
N ASP A 129 7.20 -13.18 20.71
CA ASP A 129 7.87 -14.43 20.33
C ASP A 129 6.87 -15.47 19.82
N GLY A 130 7.16 -16.02 18.63
CA GLY A 130 6.38 -17.08 18.00
C GLY A 130 5.01 -16.65 17.45
N ILE A 131 4.77 -15.34 17.29
CA ILE A 131 3.60 -14.81 16.60
C ILE A 131 3.47 -15.41 15.18
N LYS A 132 2.24 -15.75 14.79
CA LYS A 132 1.92 -16.19 13.44
C LYS A 132 1.03 -15.14 12.78
N ILE A 133 1.67 -14.19 12.10
CA ILE A 133 0.96 -13.13 11.38
C ILE A 133 0.05 -13.71 10.30
N ARG A 134 -1.00 -12.95 9.92
CA ARG A 134 -1.97 -13.31 8.90
C ARG A 134 -2.61 -14.70 9.16
N THR A 135 -2.88 -15.00 10.42
CA THR A 135 -3.58 -16.22 10.87
C THR A 135 -4.45 -15.89 12.07
N LYS A 136 -5.27 -16.86 12.50
CA LYS A 136 -6.08 -16.77 13.72
C LYS A 136 -5.26 -16.89 15.02
N ASP A 137 -3.94 -16.76 14.98
CA ASP A 137 -3.11 -16.71 16.19
C ASP A 137 -3.60 -15.59 17.11
N PRO A 138 -3.96 -15.86 18.39
CA PRO A 138 -4.42 -14.81 19.30
C PRO A 138 -3.45 -13.66 19.48
N LYS A 139 -2.14 -13.91 19.41
CA LYS A 139 -1.10 -12.87 19.50
C LYS A 139 -1.18 -11.87 18.34
N TYR A 140 -1.69 -12.31 17.20
CA TYR A 140 -1.93 -11.48 16.03
C TYR A 140 -3.35 -10.89 16.01
N MET A 141 -4.37 -11.70 16.29
CA MET A 141 -5.75 -11.26 16.20
C MET A 141 -6.16 -10.26 17.27
N GLU A 142 -5.57 -10.30 18.47
CA GLU A 142 -5.85 -9.29 19.50
C GLU A 142 -5.51 -7.88 19.03
N PRO A 143 -4.27 -7.57 18.58
CA PRO A 143 -3.94 -6.25 18.05
C PRO A 143 -4.68 -5.92 16.74
N VAL A 144 -4.94 -6.89 15.86
CA VAL A 144 -5.76 -6.69 14.66
C VAL A 144 -7.17 -6.24 15.01
N THR A 145 -7.79 -6.88 16.01
CA THR A 145 -9.12 -6.52 16.49
C THR A 145 -9.14 -5.08 17.03
N GLN A 146 -8.12 -4.70 17.81
CA GLN A 146 -7.98 -3.34 18.31
C GLN A 146 -7.84 -2.33 17.16
N TRP A 147 -6.98 -2.63 16.18
CA TRP A 147 -6.79 -1.79 14.99
C TRP A 147 -8.09 -1.62 14.20
N MET A 148 -8.76 -2.70 13.85
CA MET A 148 -10.00 -2.64 13.06
C MET A 148 -11.11 -1.90 13.80
N ASN A 149 -11.24 -2.09 15.12
CA ASN A 149 -12.18 -1.36 15.96
C ASN A 149 -11.84 0.14 16.12
N THR A 150 -10.60 0.53 15.85
CA THR A 150 -10.18 1.93 15.84
C THR A 150 -10.36 2.56 14.46
N LEU A 151 -9.93 1.86 13.41
CA LEU A 151 -9.98 2.36 12.04
C LEU A 151 -11.40 2.44 11.45
N LEU A 152 -12.16 1.35 11.56
CA LEU A 152 -13.44 1.25 10.84
C LEU A 152 -14.46 2.31 11.27
N PRO A 153 -14.55 2.72 12.54
CA PRO A 153 -15.37 3.87 12.95
C PRO A 153 -14.96 5.21 12.28
N VAL A 154 -13.67 5.40 11.95
CA VAL A 154 -13.20 6.59 11.20
C VAL A 154 -13.73 6.58 9.76
N LEU A 155 -13.85 5.39 9.15
CA LEU A 155 -14.38 5.22 7.80
C LEU A 155 -15.91 5.29 7.74
N SER A 156 -16.59 4.94 8.83
CA SER A 156 -18.06 4.83 8.88
C SER A 156 -18.83 6.05 8.39
N PRO A 157 -18.47 7.30 8.72
CA PRO A 157 -19.15 8.48 8.18
C PRO A 157 -19.06 8.60 6.66
N HIS A 158 -17.99 8.10 6.05
CA HIS A 158 -17.73 8.14 4.61
C HIS A 158 -18.32 6.97 3.83
N MET A 159 -19.00 6.03 4.50
CA MET A 159 -19.69 4.91 3.84
C MET A 159 -20.88 5.42 3.02
N ILE A 160 -21.12 4.82 1.85
CA ILE A 160 -22.20 5.22 0.93
C ILE A 160 -23.58 5.23 1.61
N MET A 161 -23.85 4.27 2.50
CA MET A 161 -25.11 4.23 3.24
C MET A 161 -25.26 5.34 4.29
N ASN A 162 -24.16 6.00 4.66
CA ASN A 162 -24.14 7.14 5.59
C ASN A 162 -24.04 8.49 4.87
N GLY A 163 -24.11 8.48 3.53
CA GLY A 163 -24.03 9.69 2.70
C GLY A 163 -22.65 10.05 2.20
N GLY A 164 -21.64 9.21 2.48
CA GLY A 164 -20.28 9.32 1.94
C GLY A 164 -20.12 8.62 0.59
N SER A 165 -18.90 8.30 0.23
CA SER A 165 -18.52 7.78 -1.08
C SER A 165 -17.91 6.38 -1.07
N ILE A 166 -17.63 5.78 0.10
CA ILE A 166 -17.06 4.43 0.18
C ILE A 166 -18.11 3.40 -0.21
N ILE A 167 -17.83 2.68 -1.31
CA ILE A 167 -18.72 1.69 -1.92
C ILE A 167 -18.24 0.26 -1.72
N MET A 168 -16.92 0.06 -1.58
CA MET A 168 -16.31 -1.27 -1.45
C MET A 168 -15.25 -1.27 -0.37
N VAL A 169 -15.20 -2.38 0.39
CA VAL A 169 -14.22 -2.62 1.46
C VAL A 169 -13.57 -3.98 1.25
N GLN A 170 -12.26 -4.01 1.07
CA GLN A 170 -11.51 -5.25 0.89
C GLN A 170 -11.27 -5.95 2.23
N ILE A 171 -11.30 -7.26 2.20
CA ILE A 171 -10.91 -8.14 3.30
C ILE A 171 -9.54 -8.74 2.99
N GLU A 172 -8.53 -8.40 3.78
CA GLU A 172 -7.14 -8.84 3.61
C GLU A 172 -6.51 -8.38 2.27
N ASN A 173 -5.44 -8.98 1.79
CA ASN A 173 -4.87 -8.74 0.46
C ASN A 173 -4.15 -9.98 -0.07
N GLU A 174 -4.55 -10.43 -1.30
CA GLU A 174 -3.95 -11.55 -2.02
C GLU A 174 -3.63 -12.75 -1.11
N TYR A 175 -4.58 -13.05 -0.23
CA TYR A 175 -4.41 -14.09 0.78
C TYR A 175 -4.24 -15.48 0.19
N GLY A 176 -4.65 -15.65 -1.06
CA GLY A 176 -4.46 -16.88 -1.82
C GLY A 176 -3.00 -17.28 -2.03
N SER A 177 -2.09 -16.32 -2.00
CA SER A 177 -0.66 -16.54 -2.07
C SER A 177 -0.01 -16.87 -0.71
N TYR A 178 -0.75 -16.69 0.40
CA TYR A 178 -0.21 -16.90 1.75
C TYR A 178 -0.33 -18.36 2.19
N PRO A 179 0.77 -19.00 2.63
CA PRO A 179 0.78 -20.46 2.85
C PRO A 179 -0.18 -20.98 3.92
N ALA A 180 -0.59 -20.15 4.89
CA ALA A 180 -1.45 -20.59 5.98
C ALA A 180 -2.85 -20.99 5.51
N CYS A 181 -3.38 -20.33 4.47
CA CYS A 181 -4.73 -20.58 3.93
C CYS A 181 -5.81 -20.65 5.03
N ASP A 182 -5.74 -19.78 6.03
CA ASP A 182 -6.57 -19.78 7.25
C ASP A 182 -7.90 -19.09 7.01
N LYS A 183 -8.94 -19.88 6.75
CA LYS A 183 -10.30 -19.38 6.49
C LYS A 183 -11.00 -18.82 7.72
N GLU A 184 -10.61 -19.25 8.91
CA GLU A 184 -11.16 -18.71 10.14
C GLU A 184 -10.65 -17.28 10.37
N TYR A 185 -9.38 -17.02 10.06
CA TYR A 185 -8.80 -15.67 10.05
C TYR A 185 -9.55 -14.72 9.11
N LEU A 186 -9.74 -15.10 7.84
CA LEU A 186 -10.49 -14.28 6.88
C LEU A 186 -11.94 -14.04 7.33
N THR A 187 -12.55 -15.06 7.94
CA THR A 187 -13.92 -14.95 8.46
C THR A 187 -13.99 -13.94 9.58
N GLU A 188 -13.04 -13.98 10.51
CA GLU A 188 -12.98 -13.05 11.65
C GLU A 188 -12.77 -11.61 11.18
N LEU A 189 -11.91 -11.37 10.16
CA LEU A 189 -11.75 -10.04 9.55
C LEU A 189 -13.05 -9.52 8.93
N TYR A 190 -13.76 -10.36 8.21
CA TYR A 190 -15.08 -10.02 7.68
C TYR A 190 -16.06 -9.69 8.79
N ASP A 191 -16.14 -10.52 9.82
CA ASP A 191 -17.06 -10.32 10.94
C ASP A 191 -16.74 -9.02 11.71
N LEU A 192 -15.46 -8.69 11.91
CA LEU A 192 -15.02 -7.38 12.44
C LEU A 192 -15.45 -6.22 11.53
N THR A 193 -15.33 -6.40 10.22
CA THR A 193 -15.72 -5.35 9.25
C THR A 193 -17.20 -5.06 9.34
N VAL A 194 -18.04 -6.08 9.28
CA VAL A 194 -19.51 -5.87 9.34
C VAL A 194 -20.01 -5.48 10.73
N ALA A 195 -19.31 -5.87 11.80
CA ALA A 195 -19.63 -5.42 13.15
C ALA A 195 -19.47 -3.91 13.32
N ASN A 196 -18.45 -3.32 12.68
CA ASN A 196 -18.15 -1.90 12.79
C ASN A 196 -18.86 -1.03 11.73
N LEU A 197 -18.99 -1.52 10.50
CA LEU A 197 -19.57 -0.77 9.38
C LEU A 197 -21.04 -1.08 9.12
N GLY A 198 -21.60 -2.10 9.80
CA GLY A 198 -22.92 -2.63 9.52
C GLY A 198 -22.92 -3.72 8.43
N PRO A 199 -24.06 -4.39 8.23
CA PRO A 199 -24.17 -5.49 7.28
C PRO A 199 -23.92 -5.04 5.85
N ALA A 200 -23.15 -5.84 5.09
CA ALA A 200 -22.74 -5.55 3.70
C ALA A 200 -23.90 -5.73 2.71
N THR A 201 -25.00 -5.00 2.93
CA THR A 201 -26.19 -4.99 2.08
C THR A 201 -26.33 -3.73 1.24
N GLN A 202 -25.58 -2.67 1.59
CA GLN A 202 -25.58 -1.38 0.93
C GLN A 202 -24.19 -0.96 0.45
N TYR A 203 -23.19 -1.78 0.70
CA TYR A 203 -21.82 -1.69 0.17
C TYR A 203 -21.33 -3.11 -0.12
N VAL A 204 -20.21 -3.26 -0.82
CA VAL A 204 -19.66 -4.56 -1.20
C VAL A 204 -18.37 -4.84 -0.42
N THR A 205 -18.33 -5.96 0.30
CA THR A 205 -17.06 -6.53 0.76
C THR A 205 -16.47 -7.41 -0.33
N PHE A 206 -15.16 -7.36 -0.52
CA PHE A 206 -14.51 -8.16 -1.56
C PHE A 206 -13.14 -8.68 -1.13
N THR A 207 -12.65 -9.70 -1.83
CA THR A 207 -11.26 -10.17 -1.81
C THR A 207 -10.65 -10.04 -3.19
N THR A 208 -9.33 -9.91 -3.27
CA THR A 208 -8.59 -9.96 -4.53
C THR A 208 -7.48 -10.98 -4.47
N ASP A 209 -7.27 -11.70 -5.56
CA ASP A 209 -6.23 -12.72 -5.71
C ASP A 209 -5.83 -12.86 -7.18
N GLY A 210 -4.61 -13.32 -7.43
CA GLY A 210 -4.17 -13.68 -8.76
C GLY A 210 -5.10 -14.73 -9.40
N PRO A 211 -5.30 -14.71 -10.73
CA PRO A 211 -6.33 -15.49 -11.42
C PRO A 211 -5.96 -16.96 -11.61
N SER A 212 -5.70 -17.67 -10.50
CA SER A 212 -5.43 -19.11 -10.49
C SER A 212 -6.33 -19.85 -9.53
N ASP A 213 -6.63 -21.13 -9.84
CA ASP A 213 -7.49 -21.94 -8.99
C ASP A 213 -6.93 -22.08 -7.56
N GLY A 214 -5.60 -22.15 -7.39
CA GLY A 214 -4.96 -22.25 -6.07
C GLY A 214 -5.16 -20.98 -5.25
N MET A 215 -4.90 -19.81 -5.83
CA MET A 215 -5.04 -18.52 -5.16
C MET A 215 -6.50 -18.24 -4.80
N LEU A 216 -7.42 -18.37 -5.75
CA LEU A 216 -8.84 -18.14 -5.49
C LEU A 216 -9.42 -19.14 -4.49
N THR A 217 -8.91 -20.38 -4.41
CA THR A 217 -9.35 -21.33 -3.40
C THR A 217 -9.00 -20.87 -2.00
N CYS A 218 -7.80 -20.36 -1.77
CA CYS A 218 -7.35 -19.91 -0.45
C CYS A 218 -7.73 -18.46 -0.14
N GLY A 219 -7.73 -17.55 -1.12
CA GLY A 219 -7.98 -16.13 -0.89
C GLY A 219 -9.46 -15.78 -0.71
N ARG A 220 -10.37 -16.44 -1.43
CA ARG A 220 -11.79 -16.09 -1.39
C ARG A 220 -12.48 -16.39 -0.08
N LEU A 221 -13.53 -15.64 0.22
CA LEU A 221 -14.43 -15.87 1.34
C LEU A 221 -15.88 -16.08 0.83
N ALA A 222 -16.15 -17.30 0.36
CA ALA A 222 -17.39 -17.66 -0.33
C ALA A 222 -18.65 -17.30 0.48
N GLY A 223 -19.60 -16.64 -0.14
CA GLY A 223 -20.89 -16.26 0.46
C GLY A 223 -20.83 -15.09 1.45
N LYS A 224 -19.64 -14.52 1.70
CA LYS A 224 -19.43 -13.35 2.56
C LYS A 224 -18.84 -12.17 1.77
N ALA A 225 -17.71 -12.35 1.08
CA ALA A 225 -17.07 -11.33 0.28
C ALA A 225 -17.03 -11.73 -1.19
N TYR A 226 -17.19 -10.76 -2.09
CA TYR A 226 -17.14 -10.98 -3.53
C TYR A 226 -15.69 -11.19 -3.98
N SER A 227 -15.40 -12.28 -4.68
CA SER A 227 -14.04 -12.57 -5.12
C SER A 227 -13.74 -11.84 -6.43
N THR A 228 -12.67 -11.07 -6.44
CA THR A 228 -12.15 -10.37 -7.62
C THR A 228 -10.77 -10.92 -8.00
N VAL A 229 -10.26 -10.52 -9.15
CA VAL A 229 -8.94 -10.94 -9.63
C VAL A 229 -8.07 -9.72 -9.94
N ASP A 230 -6.75 -9.93 -9.92
CA ASP A 230 -5.74 -8.95 -10.32
C ASP A 230 -4.90 -9.50 -11.47
N PHE A 231 -4.64 -8.68 -12.46
CA PHE A 231 -3.78 -9.02 -13.60
C PHE A 231 -3.34 -7.79 -14.40
N GLY A 232 -2.14 -7.90 -14.99
CA GLY A 232 -1.57 -6.87 -15.87
C GLY A 232 -2.11 -6.93 -17.31
N PRO A 233 -1.53 -6.12 -18.20
CA PRO A 233 -1.89 -6.11 -19.62
C PRO A 233 -1.75 -7.49 -20.26
N GLY A 234 -2.76 -7.87 -21.07
CA GLY A 234 -2.81 -9.15 -21.77
C GLY A 234 -4.21 -9.47 -22.25
N ASN A 235 -4.58 -10.72 -22.25
CA ASN A 235 -5.92 -11.18 -22.61
C ASN A 235 -6.82 -11.17 -21.36
N ALA A 236 -7.79 -10.27 -21.28
CA ALA A 236 -8.69 -10.14 -20.14
C ALA A 236 -9.68 -11.31 -19.98
N HIS A 237 -9.97 -12.05 -21.04
CA HIS A 237 -10.94 -13.15 -20.99
C HIS A 237 -10.48 -14.31 -20.10
N ASN A 238 -9.17 -14.64 -20.10
CA ASN A 238 -8.65 -15.78 -19.34
C ASN A 238 -8.75 -15.58 -17.82
N PRO A 239 -8.27 -14.45 -17.25
CA PRO A 239 -8.45 -14.15 -15.83
C PRO A 239 -9.92 -14.16 -15.40
N PHE A 240 -10.79 -13.54 -16.17
CA PHE A 240 -12.21 -13.50 -15.88
C PHE A 240 -12.91 -14.86 -16.04
N ALA A 241 -12.47 -15.70 -16.97
CA ALA A 241 -12.95 -17.07 -17.06
C ALA A 241 -12.58 -17.87 -15.79
N THR A 242 -11.40 -17.63 -15.21
CA THR A 242 -11.02 -18.24 -13.94
C THR A 242 -11.86 -17.68 -12.79
N MET A 243 -12.01 -16.35 -12.69
CA MET A 243 -12.88 -15.71 -11.69
C MET A 243 -14.31 -16.30 -11.73
N ARG A 244 -14.86 -16.50 -12.92
CA ARG A 244 -16.25 -17.00 -13.13
C ARG A 244 -16.48 -18.41 -12.60
N LYS A 245 -15.45 -19.22 -12.42
CA LYS A 245 -15.58 -20.54 -11.74
C LYS A 245 -15.93 -20.40 -10.27
N TYR A 246 -15.50 -19.30 -9.63
CA TYR A 246 -15.68 -19.05 -8.21
C TYR A 246 -16.80 -18.07 -7.91
N GLU A 247 -17.03 -17.13 -8.83
CA GLU A 247 -18.14 -16.17 -8.79
C GLU A 247 -18.96 -16.30 -10.09
N PRO A 248 -19.89 -17.25 -10.13
CA PRO A 248 -20.68 -17.54 -11.34
C PRO A 248 -21.62 -16.39 -11.72
N VAL A 249 -21.92 -15.48 -10.79
CA VAL A 249 -22.80 -14.31 -10.96
C VAL A 249 -22.10 -13.08 -10.45
N GLY A 250 -22.41 -11.92 -11.00
CA GLY A 250 -21.84 -10.63 -10.62
C GLY A 250 -20.93 -10.02 -11.68
N PRO A 251 -20.49 -8.78 -11.51
CA PRO A 251 -19.65 -8.07 -12.46
C PRO A 251 -18.24 -8.67 -12.54
N TYR A 252 -17.61 -8.58 -13.70
CA TYR A 252 -16.17 -8.78 -13.78
C TYR A 252 -15.44 -7.62 -13.11
N GLN A 253 -14.42 -7.92 -12.29
CA GLN A 253 -13.60 -6.92 -11.61
C GLN A 253 -12.13 -7.31 -11.66
N ASN A 254 -11.32 -6.46 -12.29
CA ASN A 254 -9.87 -6.45 -12.13
C ASN A 254 -9.52 -5.42 -11.05
N SER A 255 -9.23 -5.87 -9.86
CA SER A 255 -8.99 -5.00 -8.70
C SER A 255 -7.57 -4.43 -8.64
N GLU A 256 -6.63 -4.99 -9.44
CA GLU A 256 -5.31 -4.40 -9.67
C GLU A 256 -4.90 -4.62 -11.13
N PHE A 257 -5.14 -3.61 -11.95
CA PHE A 257 -4.70 -3.57 -13.34
C PHE A 257 -3.40 -2.77 -13.46
N TYR A 258 -2.30 -3.42 -13.80
CA TYR A 258 -0.96 -2.86 -13.72
C TYR A 258 -0.57 -2.05 -14.96
N PRO A 259 -0.56 -0.68 -14.93
CA PRO A 259 -0.16 0.15 -16.06
C PRO A 259 1.35 0.28 -16.22
N GLY A 260 2.11 -0.17 -15.26
CA GLY A 260 3.56 -0.22 -15.19
C GLY A 260 3.99 -1.34 -14.28
N TRP A 261 5.17 -1.21 -13.65
CA TRP A 261 5.66 -2.14 -12.65
C TRP A 261 6.64 -1.48 -11.69
N LEU A 262 6.81 -2.09 -10.53
CA LEU A 262 7.75 -1.69 -9.48
C LEU A 262 9.20 -1.92 -9.88
N ASP A 263 10.11 -1.21 -9.22
CA ASP A 263 11.56 -1.39 -9.35
C ASP A 263 12.16 -2.00 -8.08
N HIS A 264 13.26 -2.72 -8.23
CA HIS A 264 14.12 -3.11 -7.12
C HIS A 264 15.48 -2.42 -7.21
N TRP A 265 16.18 -2.35 -6.09
CA TRP A 265 17.55 -1.83 -6.09
C TRP A 265 18.42 -2.53 -7.11
N LYS A 266 19.23 -1.75 -7.85
CA LYS A 266 20.14 -2.18 -8.92
C LYS A 266 19.46 -2.68 -10.20
N GLU A 267 18.13 -2.66 -10.29
CA GLU A 267 17.41 -2.91 -11.53
C GLU A 267 17.31 -1.64 -12.39
N LYS A 268 17.07 -1.85 -13.68
CA LYS A 268 16.68 -0.76 -14.56
C LYS A 268 15.23 -0.39 -14.28
N HIS A 269 14.95 0.91 -14.30
CA HIS A 269 13.57 1.38 -14.19
C HIS A 269 12.66 0.70 -15.22
N GLN A 270 11.58 0.10 -14.73
CA GLN A 270 10.60 -0.59 -15.56
C GLN A 270 9.90 0.40 -16.50
N ARG A 271 9.60 -0.07 -17.71
CA ARG A 271 8.91 0.71 -18.73
C ARG A 271 7.88 -0.16 -19.43
N THR A 272 6.62 0.25 -19.36
CA THR A 272 5.51 -0.40 -20.04
C THR A 272 4.89 0.58 -21.03
N GLY A 273 4.84 0.23 -22.29
CA GLY A 273 4.20 1.06 -23.31
C GLY A 273 2.68 1.19 -23.06
N ALA A 274 2.06 2.26 -23.59
CA ALA A 274 0.62 2.46 -23.44
C ALA A 274 -0.22 1.44 -24.24
N GLU A 275 0.27 0.97 -25.39
CA GLU A 275 -0.49 0.12 -26.31
C GLU A 275 -1.08 -1.15 -25.66
N PRO A 276 -0.32 -2.02 -24.94
CA PRO A 276 -0.88 -3.20 -24.31
C PRO A 276 -1.90 -2.85 -23.21
N ILE A 277 -1.71 -1.71 -22.53
CA ILE A 277 -2.65 -1.22 -21.52
C ILE A 277 -3.98 -0.85 -22.19
N LEU A 278 -3.93 -0.01 -23.23
CA LEU A 278 -5.13 0.43 -23.94
C LEU A 278 -5.89 -0.74 -24.57
N LYS A 279 -5.18 -1.73 -25.10
CA LYS A 279 -5.79 -2.94 -25.65
C LYS A 279 -6.58 -3.69 -24.58
N THR A 280 -5.95 -4.02 -23.45
CA THR A 280 -6.62 -4.78 -22.38
C THR A 280 -7.74 -3.96 -21.73
N MET A 281 -7.55 -2.65 -21.55
CA MET A 281 -8.58 -1.74 -21.05
C MET A 281 -9.80 -1.72 -22.00
N THR A 282 -9.59 -1.74 -23.31
CA THR A 282 -10.67 -1.80 -24.32
C THR A 282 -11.41 -3.14 -24.23
N GLU A 283 -10.69 -4.28 -24.13
CA GLU A 283 -11.31 -5.59 -23.92
C GLU A 283 -12.19 -5.60 -22.65
N MET A 284 -11.67 -5.06 -21.54
CA MET A 284 -12.43 -4.96 -20.28
C MET A 284 -13.67 -4.06 -20.43
N TYR A 285 -13.54 -2.92 -21.13
CA TYR A 285 -14.67 -2.03 -21.39
C TYR A 285 -15.78 -2.72 -22.19
N GLU A 286 -15.43 -3.41 -23.27
CA GLU A 286 -16.37 -4.16 -24.12
C GLU A 286 -17.05 -5.31 -23.38
N MET A 287 -16.38 -5.90 -22.38
CA MET A 287 -16.94 -6.93 -21.51
C MET A 287 -17.81 -6.36 -20.37
N ASN A 288 -18.02 -5.04 -20.29
CA ASN A 288 -18.63 -4.35 -19.15
C ASN A 288 -17.92 -4.69 -17.84
N ALA A 289 -16.63 -4.96 -17.89
CA ALA A 289 -15.82 -5.24 -16.70
C ALA A 289 -15.38 -3.95 -16.03
N ASN A 290 -15.15 -4.05 -14.74
CA ASN A 290 -14.62 -2.97 -13.91
C ASN A 290 -13.12 -3.16 -13.74
N TRP A 291 -12.36 -2.08 -13.56
CA TRP A 291 -10.94 -2.15 -13.30
C TRP A 291 -10.48 -1.07 -12.34
N ASN A 292 -9.39 -1.35 -11.66
CA ASN A 292 -8.65 -0.41 -10.84
C ASN A 292 -7.19 -0.35 -11.32
N PHE A 293 -6.75 0.78 -11.83
CA PHE A 293 -5.33 0.95 -12.17
C PHE A 293 -4.47 0.92 -10.91
N TYR A 294 -3.67 -0.12 -10.76
CA TYR A 294 -2.70 -0.25 -9.69
C TYR A 294 -1.28 -0.02 -10.23
N VAL A 295 -0.72 1.16 -10.10
CA VAL A 295 -1.22 2.39 -9.51
C VAL A 295 -1.39 3.45 -10.61
N PHE A 296 -2.29 4.42 -10.43
CA PHE A 296 -2.39 5.55 -11.37
C PHE A 296 -1.36 6.64 -11.06
N ILE A 297 -0.99 6.78 -9.78
CA ILE A 297 0.17 7.50 -9.27
C ILE A 297 0.82 6.60 -8.21
N GLY A 298 2.08 6.26 -8.41
CA GLY A 298 2.82 5.45 -7.45
C GLY A 298 3.29 6.26 -6.24
N GLY A 299 3.87 7.43 -6.50
CA GLY A 299 4.36 8.32 -5.46
C GLY A 299 5.68 7.86 -4.83
N THR A 300 5.87 8.18 -3.57
CA THR A 300 7.14 8.02 -2.84
C THR A 300 6.96 7.16 -1.59
N ASN A 301 7.82 6.18 -1.39
CA ASN A 301 7.96 5.49 -0.12
C ASN A 301 8.83 6.34 0.81
N TRP A 302 8.19 7.19 1.60
CA TRP A 302 8.88 8.17 2.45
C TRP A 302 9.77 7.51 3.51
N GLY A 303 10.94 8.10 3.74
CA GLY A 303 11.87 7.61 4.75
C GLY A 303 12.35 6.19 4.46
N PHE A 304 12.08 5.26 5.35
CA PHE A 304 12.46 3.84 5.27
C PHE A 304 11.23 2.93 5.05
N MET A 305 10.13 3.47 4.55
CA MET A 305 8.88 2.72 4.35
C MET A 305 8.86 1.87 3.08
N SER A 306 9.98 1.76 2.37
CA SER A 306 10.12 0.81 1.27
C SER A 306 10.16 -0.62 1.79
N GLY A 307 9.29 -1.47 1.30
CA GLY A 307 9.33 -2.90 1.58
C GLY A 307 10.32 -3.65 0.70
N ALA A 308 10.16 -4.95 0.61
CA ALA A 308 10.93 -5.82 -0.27
C ALA A 308 10.08 -6.98 -0.77
N ASN A 309 10.27 -7.35 -2.04
CA ASN A 309 9.79 -8.64 -2.52
C ASN A 309 10.81 -9.72 -2.19
N GLY A 310 10.34 -10.94 -2.02
CA GLY A 310 11.22 -12.05 -1.78
C GLY A 310 10.50 -13.31 -1.39
N GLY A 311 11.21 -14.41 -1.47
CA GLY A 311 10.74 -15.72 -1.04
C GLY A 311 11.95 -16.65 -0.88
N GLY A 312 11.99 -17.36 0.24
CA GLY A 312 13.14 -18.22 0.54
C GLY A 312 14.45 -17.44 0.67
N LYS A 313 15.34 -17.56 -0.30
CA LYS A 313 16.66 -16.89 -0.28
C LYS A 313 16.70 -15.59 -1.09
N SER A 314 15.65 -15.23 -1.81
CA SER A 314 15.64 -13.98 -2.56
C SER A 314 15.26 -12.80 -1.66
N PHE A 315 15.91 -11.67 -1.89
CA PHE A 315 15.63 -10.41 -1.24
C PHE A 315 15.78 -9.29 -2.27
N GLN A 316 14.68 -8.65 -2.61
CA GLN A 316 14.58 -7.63 -3.64
C GLN A 316 14.00 -6.36 -3.03
N PRO A 317 14.85 -5.51 -2.41
CA PRO A 317 14.39 -4.30 -1.74
C PRO A 317 13.90 -3.27 -2.75
N GLN A 318 12.82 -2.59 -2.38
CA GLN A 318 12.24 -1.50 -3.15
C GLN A 318 13.05 -0.21 -2.97
N PRO A 319 13.18 0.64 -3.99
CA PRO A 319 13.71 1.99 -3.83
C PRO A 319 12.68 2.92 -3.18
N THR A 320 13.15 4.11 -2.76
CA THR A 320 12.27 5.17 -2.24
C THR A 320 11.23 5.61 -3.26
N SER A 321 11.61 5.73 -4.54
CA SER A 321 10.67 6.03 -5.61
C SER A 321 9.75 4.83 -5.87
N TYR A 322 8.46 5.06 -5.79
CA TYR A 322 7.44 4.12 -6.26
C TYR A 322 6.78 4.66 -7.54
N ASP A 323 7.60 5.21 -8.44
CA ASP A 323 7.13 5.79 -9.71
C ASP A 323 6.25 4.82 -10.51
N TYR A 324 6.61 3.53 -10.49
CA TYR A 324 5.83 2.44 -11.09
C TYR A 324 5.68 2.55 -12.61
N ASP A 325 6.34 3.51 -13.26
CA ASP A 325 6.03 3.91 -14.65
C ASP A 325 4.53 4.18 -14.83
N ALA A 326 3.91 4.78 -13.82
CA ALA A 326 2.48 5.03 -13.73
C ALA A 326 2.03 6.14 -14.70
N PRO A 327 0.70 6.28 -14.95
CA PRO A 327 0.16 7.38 -15.76
C PRO A 327 0.49 8.78 -15.24
N LEU A 328 0.51 8.98 -13.93
CA LEU A 328 1.13 10.13 -13.28
C LEU A 328 2.49 9.74 -12.73
N SER A 329 3.52 10.53 -13.01
CA SER A 329 4.87 10.31 -12.48
C SER A 329 4.89 10.41 -10.95
N GLU A 330 5.98 10.00 -10.30
CA GLU A 330 6.16 10.18 -8.85
C GLU A 330 5.89 11.62 -8.39
N ALA A 331 6.30 12.60 -9.19
CA ALA A 331 6.04 14.03 -8.93
C ALA A 331 4.60 14.48 -9.25
N GLY A 332 3.76 13.61 -9.78
CA GLY A 332 2.39 13.90 -10.19
C GLY A 332 2.28 14.55 -11.57
N ASP A 333 3.32 14.49 -12.41
CA ASP A 333 3.26 15.01 -13.78
C ASP A 333 2.50 14.05 -14.69
N ARG A 334 1.77 14.62 -15.64
CA ARG A 334 1.00 13.86 -16.63
C ARG A 334 1.95 13.30 -17.70
N THR A 335 2.10 11.99 -17.74
CA THR A 335 2.96 11.29 -18.71
C THR A 335 2.24 11.10 -20.06
N ALA A 336 2.97 10.63 -21.07
CA ALA A 336 2.36 10.20 -22.34
C ALA A 336 1.30 9.11 -22.12
N LYS A 337 1.51 8.22 -21.16
CA LYS A 337 0.58 7.16 -20.78
C LYS A 337 -0.72 7.72 -20.18
N TYR A 338 -0.63 8.76 -19.35
CA TYR A 338 -1.79 9.49 -18.84
C TYR A 338 -2.67 10.00 -19.98
N TYR A 339 -2.08 10.69 -20.96
CA TYR A 339 -2.84 11.22 -22.10
C TYR A 339 -3.43 10.10 -22.95
N ALA A 340 -2.69 9.02 -23.20
CA ALA A 340 -3.18 7.89 -23.97
C ALA A 340 -4.42 7.22 -23.32
N ILE A 341 -4.39 7.01 -22.00
CA ILE A 341 -5.53 6.46 -21.23
C ILE A 341 -6.71 7.44 -21.26
N ARG A 342 -6.46 8.72 -20.97
CA ARG A 342 -7.47 9.77 -20.99
C ARG A 342 -8.19 9.85 -22.36
N ASP A 343 -7.42 9.90 -23.44
CA ASP A 343 -7.95 10.03 -24.80
C ASP A 343 -8.77 8.78 -25.18
N LYS A 344 -8.35 7.61 -24.74
CA LYS A 344 -9.14 6.37 -24.93
C LYS A 344 -10.46 6.41 -24.16
N ILE A 345 -10.48 6.87 -22.90
CA ILE A 345 -11.72 6.99 -22.13
C ILE A 345 -12.63 8.08 -22.70
N ALA A 346 -12.05 9.14 -23.31
CA ALA A 346 -12.81 10.19 -23.99
C ALA A 346 -13.60 9.69 -25.20
N GLU A 347 -13.22 8.55 -25.81
CA GLU A 347 -14.02 7.89 -26.84
C GLU A 347 -15.33 7.33 -26.29
N TRP A 348 -15.41 7.03 -25.00
CA TRP A 348 -16.53 6.35 -24.34
C TRP A 348 -17.44 7.28 -23.57
N LYS A 349 -16.90 8.41 -23.06
CA LYS A 349 -17.66 9.38 -22.26
C LYS A 349 -17.05 10.78 -22.29
N THR A 350 -17.87 11.78 -21.99
CA THR A 350 -17.39 13.16 -21.74
C THR A 350 -16.58 13.23 -20.46
N LEU A 351 -15.41 13.87 -20.53
CA LEU A 351 -14.50 14.01 -19.40
C LEU A 351 -14.65 15.37 -18.71
N PRO A 352 -14.49 15.43 -17.37
CA PRO A 352 -14.33 16.69 -16.65
C PRO A 352 -13.13 17.50 -17.16
N GLN A 353 -13.12 18.79 -16.87
CA GLN A 353 -12.06 19.71 -17.29
C GLN A 353 -11.67 20.60 -16.09
N TYR A 354 -10.92 20.06 -15.15
CA TYR A 354 -10.34 20.85 -14.07
C TYR A 354 -9.02 21.49 -14.52
N GLU A 355 -8.74 22.69 -14.05
CA GLU A 355 -7.44 23.33 -14.24
C GLU A 355 -6.40 22.59 -13.39
N VAL A 356 -5.35 22.10 -14.05
CA VAL A 356 -4.23 21.36 -13.43
C VAL A 356 -2.94 21.71 -14.15
N ALA A 357 -1.84 21.71 -13.40
CA ALA A 357 -0.50 21.91 -13.91
C ALA A 357 0.42 20.74 -13.55
N ASP A 358 1.50 20.57 -14.32
CA ASP A 358 2.58 19.68 -13.92
C ASP A 358 3.40 20.33 -12.80
N SER A 359 4.12 19.52 -12.04
CA SER A 359 4.89 19.99 -10.89
C SER A 359 6.02 20.92 -11.31
N GLU A 360 6.18 22.05 -10.63
CA GLU A 360 7.30 22.95 -10.85
C GLU A 360 8.63 22.24 -10.56
N LYS A 361 9.60 22.39 -11.45
CA LYS A 361 10.95 21.86 -11.30
C LYS A 361 11.90 23.01 -10.97
N LYS A 362 12.74 22.81 -9.94
CA LYS A 362 13.70 23.82 -9.48
C LYS A 362 15.12 23.23 -9.44
N SER A 363 16.09 24.06 -9.79
CA SER A 363 17.50 23.81 -9.53
C SER A 363 17.93 24.63 -8.32
N PHE A 364 18.53 23.98 -7.33
CA PHE A 364 19.03 24.65 -6.13
C PHE A 364 20.50 25.10 -6.25
N GLY A 365 21.12 24.89 -7.42
CA GLY A 365 22.53 25.22 -7.65
C GLY A 365 23.50 24.35 -6.87
N GLU A 366 24.66 24.87 -6.53
CA GLU A 366 25.68 24.20 -5.73
C GLU A 366 25.38 24.39 -4.23
N VAL A 367 25.31 23.27 -3.48
CA VAL A 367 25.20 23.27 -2.02
C VAL A 367 26.50 22.72 -1.44
N ALA A 368 27.27 23.59 -0.76
CA ALA A 368 28.50 23.19 -0.11
C ALA A 368 28.21 22.55 1.26
N PHE A 369 28.77 21.38 1.50
CA PHE A 369 28.82 20.81 2.85
C PHE A 369 29.88 21.56 3.66
N THR A 370 29.48 22.22 4.75
CA THR A 370 30.39 23.02 5.59
C THR A 370 30.85 22.25 6.83
N GLU A 371 30.14 21.19 7.22
CA GLU A 371 30.44 20.38 8.40
C GLU A 371 30.26 18.89 8.08
N MET A 372 31.08 18.04 8.71
CA MET A 372 31.03 16.59 8.60
C MET A 372 31.46 15.97 9.91
N ALA A 373 30.74 14.97 10.37
CA ALA A 373 31.12 14.14 11.49
C ALA A 373 31.13 12.66 11.09
N SER A 374 32.10 11.89 11.58
CA SER A 374 32.06 10.43 11.47
C SER A 374 30.98 9.88 12.39
N LEU A 375 30.26 8.83 11.94
CA LEU A 375 29.32 8.10 12.80
C LEU A 375 29.98 7.68 14.13
N TRP A 376 31.25 7.27 14.08
CA TRP A 376 32.01 6.83 15.26
C TRP A 376 32.30 7.94 16.28
N ASP A 377 32.27 9.17 15.85
CA ASP A 377 32.57 10.35 16.68
C ASP A 377 31.31 10.96 17.31
N VAL A 378 30.14 10.52 16.88
CA VAL A 378 28.83 11.03 17.35
C VAL A 378 27.94 9.95 18.00
N LEU A 379 28.48 8.77 18.28
CA LEU A 379 27.71 7.67 18.88
C LEU A 379 27.05 8.07 20.20
N ASP A 380 27.75 8.80 21.07
CA ASP A 380 27.23 9.24 22.37
C ASP A 380 26.07 10.25 22.23
N VAL A 381 25.99 10.92 21.08
CA VAL A 381 24.88 11.84 20.75
C VAL A 381 23.68 11.09 20.19
N LEU A 382 23.94 10.03 19.41
CA LEU A 382 22.89 9.23 18.76
C LEU A 382 22.21 8.29 19.75
N ASP A 383 22.98 7.66 20.63
CA ASP A 383 22.46 6.77 21.67
C ASP A 383 23.39 6.78 22.90
N ALA A 384 22.94 7.45 23.96
CA ALA A 384 23.67 7.55 25.23
C ALA A 384 23.56 6.30 26.11
N GLN A 385 22.67 5.35 25.81
CA GLN A 385 22.38 4.19 26.66
C GLN A 385 22.30 2.88 25.85
N PRO A 386 23.46 2.32 25.43
CA PRO A 386 23.49 1.08 24.71
C PRO A 386 22.97 -0.09 25.55
N VAL A 387 22.20 -0.98 24.92
CA VAL A 387 21.72 -2.21 25.53
C VAL A 387 22.82 -3.27 25.50
N ALA A 388 23.24 -3.77 26.66
CA ALA A 388 24.20 -4.86 26.76
C ALA A 388 23.50 -6.22 26.81
N GLY A 389 24.04 -7.22 26.08
CA GLY A 389 23.49 -8.57 26.04
C GLY A 389 24.56 -9.61 25.65
N GLU A 390 24.28 -10.87 25.90
CA GLU A 390 25.12 -11.98 25.48
C GLU A 390 25.07 -12.17 23.95
N HIS A 391 23.91 -11.91 23.35
CA HIS A 391 23.64 -12.02 21.92
C HIS A 391 23.05 -10.73 21.35
N PRO A 392 23.20 -10.46 20.05
CA PRO A 392 22.50 -9.37 19.39
C PRO A 392 20.97 -9.50 19.58
N VAL A 393 20.33 -8.40 19.96
CA VAL A 393 18.87 -8.29 20.08
C VAL A 393 18.34 -7.75 18.76
N THR A 394 17.19 -8.22 18.29
CA THR A 394 16.60 -7.74 17.04
C THR A 394 16.19 -6.27 17.13
N MET A 395 16.09 -5.59 16.00
CA MET A 395 15.69 -4.18 15.91
C MET A 395 14.34 -3.95 16.61
N GLU A 396 13.37 -4.82 16.32
CA GLU A 396 12.02 -4.73 16.88
C GLU A 396 12.01 -4.83 18.41
N LYS A 397 12.79 -5.75 18.98
CA LYS A 397 12.92 -5.89 20.44
C LYS A 397 13.64 -4.70 21.09
N LEU A 398 14.49 -3.99 20.34
CA LEU A 398 15.09 -2.74 20.76
C LEU A 398 14.13 -1.53 20.65
N GLY A 399 12.96 -1.73 20.06
CA GLY A 399 12.00 -0.65 19.83
C GLY A 399 12.35 0.21 18.62
N LEU A 400 13.07 -0.34 17.65
CA LEU A 400 13.43 0.34 16.42
C LEU A 400 12.55 -0.20 15.26
N ASP A 401 11.75 0.67 14.69
CA ASP A 401 10.88 0.38 13.54
C ASP A 401 11.71 0.21 12.26
N TYR A 402 12.58 1.19 11.97
CA TYR A 402 13.34 1.25 10.73
C TYR A 402 14.69 1.96 10.92
N GLY A 403 15.55 1.86 9.91
CA GLY A 403 16.85 2.55 9.92
C GLY A 403 18.00 1.60 10.23
N PHE A 404 18.87 1.96 11.17
CA PHE A 404 20.12 1.26 11.43
C PHE A 404 20.32 0.98 12.92
N VAL A 405 20.84 -0.21 13.21
CA VAL A 405 21.32 -0.58 14.55
C VAL A 405 22.82 -0.85 14.50
N LEU A 406 23.57 -0.32 15.46
CA LEU A 406 24.98 -0.65 15.65
C LEU A 406 25.13 -1.72 16.72
N TYR A 407 25.61 -2.89 16.32
CA TYR A 407 26.04 -3.94 17.25
C TYR A 407 27.57 -3.88 17.42
N GLN A 408 28.04 -3.82 18.65
CA GLN A 408 29.46 -3.71 18.95
C GLN A 408 29.90 -4.78 19.94
N THR A 409 31.01 -5.45 19.64
CA THR A 409 31.64 -6.40 20.58
C THR A 409 33.16 -6.34 20.48
N LYS A 410 33.85 -6.89 21.51
CA LYS A 410 35.30 -7.04 21.52
C LYS A 410 35.66 -8.46 21.14
N LEU A 411 36.52 -8.62 20.13
CA LEU A 411 36.98 -9.92 19.70
C LEU A 411 38.28 -10.29 20.43
N ALA A 412 38.34 -11.49 21.03
CA ALA A 412 39.54 -12.01 21.68
C ALA A 412 40.57 -12.54 20.66
N ALA A 413 40.12 -12.98 19.47
CA ALA A 413 40.95 -13.50 18.42
C ALA A 413 40.31 -13.24 17.04
N GLY A 414 41.11 -13.42 15.97
CA GLY A 414 40.59 -13.45 14.63
C GLY A 414 39.84 -14.74 14.32
N GLY A 415 38.93 -14.68 13.36
CA GLY A 415 38.11 -15.82 12.97
C GLY A 415 37.21 -15.56 11.78
N GLU A 416 36.21 -16.36 11.65
CA GLU A 416 35.11 -16.17 10.70
C GLU A 416 33.89 -15.61 11.47
N LEU A 417 33.36 -14.50 10.98
CA LEU A 417 32.08 -13.99 11.44
C LEU A 417 30.97 -14.63 10.59
N ARG A 418 30.02 -15.27 11.25
CA ARG A 418 28.79 -15.76 10.66
C ARG A 418 27.63 -15.07 11.34
N VAL A 419 26.75 -14.49 10.55
CA VAL A 419 25.48 -13.95 11.03
C VAL A 419 24.39 -14.73 10.34
N THR A 420 23.57 -15.44 11.13
CA THR A 420 22.40 -16.16 10.65
C THR A 420 21.17 -15.25 10.72
N ASP A 421 20.18 -15.53 9.89
CA ASP A 421 18.90 -14.81 9.88
C ASP A 421 19.05 -13.29 9.75
N VAL A 422 19.91 -12.88 8.80
CA VAL A 422 20.13 -11.45 8.50
C VAL A 422 18.88 -10.86 7.87
N HIS A 423 18.36 -9.81 8.48
CA HIS A 423 17.27 -8.97 7.99
C HIS A 423 17.66 -7.49 8.12
N ASP A 424 18.24 -6.84 7.05
CA ASP A 424 18.44 -7.46 5.73
C ASP A 424 19.89 -7.37 5.31
N ARG A 425 20.67 -6.42 5.88
CA ARG A 425 22.06 -6.13 5.55
C ARG A 425 22.90 -5.83 6.78
N VAL A 426 24.09 -6.42 6.83
CA VAL A 426 25.08 -6.17 7.88
C VAL A 426 26.34 -5.60 7.26
N TYR A 427 26.63 -4.34 7.53
CA TYR A 427 27.90 -3.71 7.23
C TYR A 427 28.89 -4.02 8.34
N VAL A 428 29.91 -4.80 8.02
CA VAL A 428 30.91 -5.26 9.00
C VAL A 428 32.09 -4.30 9.05
N TYR A 429 32.43 -3.86 10.27
CA TYR A 429 33.60 -3.03 10.53
C TYR A 429 34.49 -3.73 11.57
N VAL A 430 35.81 -3.68 11.37
CA VAL A 430 36.81 -4.15 12.34
C VAL A 430 37.71 -2.97 12.69
N ASN A 431 37.76 -2.60 13.97
CA ASN A 431 38.47 -1.40 14.43
C ASN A 431 38.08 -0.14 13.64
N ARG A 432 36.79 0.08 13.45
CA ARG A 432 36.16 1.20 12.70
C ARG A 432 36.52 1.24 11.19
N LYS A 433 37.13 0.21 10.64
CA LYS A 433 37.40 0.08 9.21
C LYS A 433 36.44 -0.87 8.57
N TYR A 434 35.83 -0.44 7.45
CA TYR A 434 34.92 -1.29 6.67
C TYR A 434 35.63 -2.57 6.23
N PHE A 435 34.98 -3.70 6.47
CA PHE A 435 35.52 -5.00 6.21
C PHE A 435 34.71 -5.79 5.16
N GLY A 436 33.41 -5.62 5.14
CA GLY A 436 32.56 -6.31 4.19
C GLY A 436 31.07 -6.15 4.46
N LEU A 437 30.27 -6.79 3.62
CA LEU A 437 28.84 -6.81 3.65
C LEU A 437 28.35 -8.25 3.75
N ILE A 438 27.35 -8.49 4.62
CA ILE A 438 26.57 -9.73 4.67
C ILE A 438 25.15 -9.37 4.28
N GLU A 439 24.60 -10.06 3.30
CA GLU A 439 23.22 -9.84 2.84
C GLU A 439 22.35 -11.06 3.12
N ARG A 440 21.05 -10.86 3.29
CA ARG A 440 20.05 -11.91 3.52
C ARG A 440 20.14 -13.05 2.48
N GLN A 441 20.48 -12.73 1.24
CA GLN A 441 20.64 -13.71 0.15
C GLN A 441 21.89 -14.56 0.27
N ASP A 442 22.91 -14.06 0.96
CA ASP A 442 24.22 -14.71 1.07
C ASP A 442 24.79 -14.56 2.49
N PRO A 443 24.21 -15.26 3.48
CA PRO A 443 24.55 -15.12 4.88
C PRO A 443 25.95 -15.62 5.25
N THR A 444 26.74 -16.12 4.30
CA THR A 444 28.00 -16.84 4.59
C THR A 444 29.29 -16.11 4.21
N ARG A 445 29.24 -14.87 3.70
CA ARG A 445 30.40 -14.26 3.03
C ARG A 445 31.26 -13.26 3.79
N ALA A 446 31.13 -13.07 5.09
CA ALA A 446 32.12 -12.29 5.83
C ALA A 446 33.20 -13.20 6.47
N ARG A 447 34.19 -13.57 5.72
CA ARG A 447 35.37 -14.26 6.25
C ARG A 447 36.43 -13.24 6.64
N TRP A 448 36.64 -13.02 7.94
CA TRP A 448 37.72 -12.19 8.43
C TRP A 448 38.93 -13.06 8.85
N ARG A 449 40.09 -12.83 8.22
CA ARG A 449 41.36 -13.40 8.66
C ARG A 449 42.18 -12.29 9.31
N SER A 450 42.43 -12.38 10.61
CA SER A 450 43.42 -11.51 11.23
C SER A 450 44.77 -11.80 10.59
N ARG A 451 45.37 -10.82 9.93
CA ARG A 451 46.81 -10.90 9.64
C ARG A 451 47.53 -10.80 10.98
N ARG A 452 47.95 -11.92 11.58
CA ARG A 452 48.99 -11.86 12.60
C ARG A 452 50.15 -11.11 11.94
N ARG A 453 50.46 -9.90 12.41
CA ARG A 453 51.83 -9.37 12.20
C ARG A 453 52.74 -10.40 12.87
N ARG A 454 53.50 -11.15 12.10
CA ARG A 454 54.68 -11.84 12.63
C ARG A 454 55.54 -10.71 13.20
N ALA A 455 55.70 -10.69 14.53
CA ALA A 455 56.78 -9.99 15.13
C ALA A 455 58.04 -10.61 14.53
N MET A 456 58.78 -9.88 13.72
CA MET A 456 60.16 -10.22 13.45
C MET A 456 60.91 -9.89 14.72
N CYS A 457 61.52 -10.94 15.30
CA CYS A 457 62.61 -10.80 16.25
C CYS A 457 63.78 -10.13 15.61
#